data_5c22dc198e67bdd11821ba36c761c170
#
_entry.id   5c22dc198e67bdd11821ba36c761c170
#
_cell.length_a   1.000
_cell.length_b   1.000
_cell.length_c   1.000
_cell.angle_alpha   90.00
_cell.angle_beta   90.00
_cell.angle_gamma   90.00
#
_symmetry.space_group_name_H-M   'P 1'
#
loop_
_entity.id
_entity.type
_entity.pdbx_description
1 polymer ?
#
loop_
_entity_poly.entity_id
_entity_poly.type
_entity_poly.pdbx_seq_one_letter_code
_entity_poly.pdbx_strand_id
1 'polypeptide(L)'
;MAETRPLRIGFVATRFAGTDGVSLEAEKWAVELRAMGHDVYYFAGIVDRPPAKSREVAEAFFGHPAVAAINEAVFGDATSGRPQSVSRAIDELTVHLKSALYDFVRDFDLDLLLPENALTIPMHLPLGLAITQLAAESGIPVLAHHHDLPWERQRFLVNSAADVISAAFPPALPNVRHACINTSQREQIARRLGRTARVIPNVMDFENPPPAPDAVTAGLRADLGLAEDELFV
;
A
#
# COMPACT_ATOMS: atom_id res chain seq x y z
N MET A 1 22.60 6.17 22.80
CA MET A 1 21.36 6.09 22.00
C MET A 1 20.25 5.87 23.01
N ALA A 2 19.20 6.71 23.00
CA ALA A 2 18.04 6.45 23.86
C ALA A 2 17.43 5.11 23.43
N GLU A 3 17.22 4.19 24.36
CA GLU A 3 16.44 2.97 24.11
C GLU A 3 15.03 3.40 23.70
N THR A 4 14.74 3.23 22.42
CA THR A 4 13.38 3.43 21.93
C THR A 4 12.53 2.24 22.39
N ARG A 5 11.41 2.51 23.07
CA ARG A 5 10.48 1.42 23.46
C ARG A 5 10.02 0.66 22.21
N PRO A 6 9.74 -0.63 22.34
CA PRO A 6 9.08 -1.39 21.28
C PRO A 6 7.79 -0.69 20.82
N LEU A 7 7.59 -0.59 19.50
CA LEU A 7 6.38 -0.05 18.90
C LEU A 7 5.52 -1.18 18.36
N ARG A 8 4.20 -0.95 18.32
CA ARG A 8 3.19 -1.81 17.70
C ARG A 8 2.80 -1.15 16.39
N ILE A 9 3.25 -1.73 15.27
CA ILE A 9 3.18 -1.13 13.93
C ILE A 9 2.13 -1.85 13.10
N GLY A 10 1.12 -1.12 12.63
CA GLY A 10 0.08 -1.65 11.76
C GLY A 10 0.37 -1.38 10.29
N PHE A 11 0.73 -2.40 9.53
CA PHE A 11 0.80 -2.35 8.08
C PHE A 11 -0.60 -2.32 7.48
N VAL A 12 -0.83 -1.47 6.48
CA VAL A 12 -2.12 -1.35 5.79
C VAL A 12 -1.88 -1.38 4.29
N ALA A 13 -2.52 -2.33 3.60
CA ALA A 13 -2.49 -2.42 2.13
C ALA A 13 -3.83 -2.95 1.61
N THR A 14 -3.95 -3.06 0.31
CA THR A 14 -5.09 -3.76 -0.31
C THR A 14 -4.92 -5.27 -0.28
N ARG A 15 -3.67 -5.76 -0.22
CA ARG A 15 -3.32 -7.18 -0.15
C ARG A 15 -1.96 -7.36 0.52
N PHE A 16 -1.85 -8.38 1.37
CA PHE A 16 -0.62 -8.96 1.89
C PHE A 16 -0.64 -10.46 1.66
N ALA A 17 -0.59 -10.88 0.40
CA ALA A 17 -0.64 -12.28 0.03
C ALA A 17 0.05 -12.52 -1.30
N GLY A 18 0.68 -13.70 -1.44
CA GLY A 18 1.36 -14.10 -2.67
C GLY A 18 2.70 -13.41 -2.86
N THR A 19 3.12 -13.27 -4.14
CA THR A 19 4.47 -12.86 -4.54
C THR A 19 4.49 -11.53 -5.29
N ASP A 20 3.49 -10.67 -5.10
CA ASP A 20 3.54 -9.32 -5.70
C ASP A 20 4.55 -8.42 -4.98
N GLY A 21 5.04 -7.40 -5.71
CA GLY A 21 6.13 -6.55 -5.23
C GLY A 21 5.84 -5.83 -3.91
N VAL A 22 4.58 -5.42 -3.66
CA VAL A 22 4.20 -4.74 -2.40
C VAL A 22 4.24 -5.72 -1.24
N SER A 23 3.67 -6.92 -1.41
CA SER A 23 3.67 -7.96 -0.37
C SER A 23 5.07 -8.44 -0.01
N LEU A 24 5.96 -8.58 -1.02
CA LEU A 24 7.35 -8.96 -0.80
C LEU A 24 8.16 -7.86 -0.10
N GLU A 25 7.97 -6.60 -0.50
CA GLU A 25 8.70 -5.49 0.12
C GLU A 25 8.21 -5.24 1.56
N ALA A 26 6.91 -5.31 1.80
CA ALA A 26 6.33 -5.22 3.14
C ALA A 26 6.90 -6.30 4.10
N GLU A 27 7.16 -7.51 3.62
CA GLU A 27 7.78 -8.56 4.46
C GLU A 27 9.23 -8.22 4.82
N LYS A 28 10.02 -7.66 3.89
CA LYS A 28 11.39 -7.21 4.22
C LYS A 28 11.36 -6.15 5.33
N TRP A 29 10.49 -5.15 5.21
CA TRP A 29 10.32 -4.15 6.26
C TRP A 29 9.88 -4.77 7.58
N ALA A 30 8.95 -5.73 7.54
CA ALA A 30 8.46 -6.40 8.72
C ALA A 30 9.54 -7.23 9.42
N VAL A 31 10.42 -7.89 8.66
CA VAL A 31 11.58 -8.62 9.19
C VAL A 31 12.52 -7.67 9.93
N GLU A 32 12.91 -6.57 9.30
CA GLU A 32 13.80 -5.58 9.89
C GLU A 32 13.20 -4.92 11.15
N LEU A 33 11.91 -4.53 11.09
CA LEU A 33 11.24 -3.94 12.23
C LEU A 33 11.15 -4.90 13.42
N ARG A 34 10.90 -6.19 13.17
CA ARG A 34 10.93 -7.23 14.22
C ARG A 34 12.34 -7.41 14.78
N ALA A 35 13.39 -7.38 13.95
CA ALA A 35 14.78 -7.45 14.38
C ALA A 35 15.16 -6.24 15.25
N MET A 36 14.53 -5.07 15.02
CA MET A 36 14.66 -3.88 15.88
C MET A 36 13.84 -3.96 17.17
N GLY A 37 13.09 -5.05 17.40
CA GLY A 37 12.29 -5.28 18.61
C GLY A 37 10.86 -4.74 18.54
N HIS A 38 10.35 -4.39 17.36
CA HIS A 38 8.97 -3.92 17.18
C HIS A 38 8.00 -5.07 16.89
N ASP A 39 6.72 -4.89 17.24
CA ASP A 39 5.63 -5.77 16.85
C ASP A 39 4.96 -5.29 15.58
N VAL A 40 4.66 -6.22 14.65
CA VAL A 40 4.06 -5.92 13.35
C VAL A 40 2.72 -6.63 13.23
N TYR A 41 1.71 -5.87 12.75
CA TYR A 41 0.34 -6.29 12.52
C TYR A 41 -0.10 -5.90 11.11
N TYR A 42 -1.12 -6.58 10.56
CA TYR A 42 -1.51 -6.42 9.16
C TYR A 42 -3.01 -6.17 9.01
N PHE A 43 -3.36 -5.23 8.13
CA PHE A 43 -4.73 -4.95 7.69
C PHE A 43 -4.77 -4.95 6.16
N ALA A 44 -5.56 -5.83 5.56
CA ALA A 44 -5.78 -5.83 4.11
C ALA A 44 -7.05 -6.57 3.72
N GLY A 45 -7.39 -6.54 2.43
CA GLY A 45 -8.50 -7.29 1.86
C GLY A 45 -8.22 -8.77 1.66
N ILE A 46 -6.95 -9.14 1.51
CA ILE A 46 -6.46 -10.53 1.47
C ILE A 46 -5.16 -10.58 2.25
N VAL A 47 -5.06 -11.51 3.21
CA VAL A 47 -3.90 -11.63 4.09
C VAL A 47 -3.47 -13.08 4.23
N ASP A 48 -2.22 -13.40 3.93
CA ASP A 48 -1.57 -14.70 4.18
C ASP A 48 -0.59 -14.65 5.37
N ARG A 49 -0.76 -13.70 6.26
CA ARG A 49 0.05 -13.50 7.47
C ARG A 49 -0.62 -14.15 8.69
N PRO A 50 0.09 -14.31 9.84
CA PRO A 50 -0.47 -14.96 11.03
C PRO A 50 -1.82 -14.36 11.44
N PRO A 51 -2.89 -15.15 11.55
CA PRO A 51 -4.25 -14.63 11.86
C PRO A 51 -4.31 -13.85 13.17
N ALA A 52 -3.52 -14.23 14.18
CA ALA A 52 -3.46 -13.55 15.47
C ALA A 52 -2.85 -12.12 15.40
N LYS A 53 -2.21 -11.77 14.27
CA LYS A 53 -1.60 -10.46 14.02
C LYS A 53 -2.22 -9.77 12.79
N SER A 54 -3.36 -10.27 12.29
CA SER A 54 -3.97 -9.80 11.06
C SER A 54 -5.44 -9.47 11.23
N ARG A 55 -5.89 -8.45 10.51
CA ARG A 55 -7.30 -8.14 10.29
C ARG A 55 -7.58 -8.13 8.80
N GLU A 56 -8.28 -9.13 8.33
CA GLU A 56 -8.74 -9.22 6.95
C GLU A 56 -10.13 -8.57 6.83
N VAL A 57 -10.29 -7.66 5.86
CA VAL A 57 -11.54 -6.98 5.54
C VAL A 57 -11.70 -7.03 4.02
N ALA A 58 -12.56 -7.91 3.53
CA ALA A 58 -12.67 -8.22 2.10
C ALA A 58 -12.82 -6.98 1.21
N GLU A 59 -13.55 -5.96 1.70
CA GLU A 59 -13.78 -4.71 1.00
C GLU A 59 -12.52 -3.84 0.88
N ALA A 60 -11.45 -4.13 1.59
CA ALA A 60 -10.16 -3.45 1.41
C ALA A 60 -9.36 -3.98 0.22
N PHE A 61 -9.78 -5.09 -0.40
CA PHE A 61 -9.13 -5.61 -1.60
C PHE A 61 -9.45 -4.77 -2.83
N PHE A 62 -8.43 -4.39 -3.61
CA PHE A 62 -8.61 -3.57 -4.82
C PHE A 62 -9.46 -4.25 -5.91
N GLY A 63 -9.53 -5.59 -5.92
CA GLY A 63 -10.36 -6.39 -6.83
C GLY A 63 -11.76 -6.69 -6.28
N HIS A 64 -12.15 -6.16 -5.11
CA HIS A 64 -13.50 -6.32 -4.59
C HIS A 64 -14.52 -5.70 -5.57
N PRO A 65 -15.68 -6.34 -5.84
CA PRO A 65 -16.63 -5.88 -6.87
C PRO A 65 -17.07 -4.42 -6.70
N ALA A 66 -17.30 -3.96 -5.47
CA ALA A 66 -17.68 -2.57 -5.21
C ALA A 66 -16.56 -1.59 -5.57
N VAL A 67 -15.29 -1.96 -5.34
CA VAL A 67 -14.12 -1.14 -5.69
C VAL A 67 -13.91 -1.12 -7.19
N ALA A 68 -14.04 -2.28 -7.85
CA ALA A 68 -13.96 -2.38 -9.31
C ALA A 68 -14.99 -1.49 -10.00
N ALA A 69 -16.25 -1.51 -9.53
CA ALA A 69 -17.32 -0.64 -10.07
C ALA A 69 -17.03 0.85 -9.86
N ILE A 70 -16.47 1.25 -8.73
CA ILE A 70 -16.04 2.63 -8.48
C ILE A 70 -14.92 3.00 -9.46
N ASN A 71 -13.90 2.16 -9.61
CA ASN A 71 -12.75 2.42 -10.48
C ASN A 71 -13.16 2.53 -11.96
N GLU A 72 -14.05 1.66 -12.43
CA GLU A 72 -14.61 1.72 -13.79
C GLU A 72 -15.35 3.04 -14.05
N ALA A 73 -16.12 3.52 -13.06
CA ALA A 73 -16.88 4.76 -13.17
C ALA A 73 -16.03 6.03 -13.06
N VAL A 74 -14.83 5.95 -12.46
CA VAL A 74 -13.99 7.11 -12.11
C VAL A 74 -12.83 7.30 -13.07
N PHE A 75 -12.21 6.22 -13.56
CA PHE A 75 -11.01 6.25 -14.39
C PHE A 75 -11.31 5.94 -15.87
N GLY A 76 -10.37 6.27 -16.74
CA GLY A 76 -10.48 6.00 -18.18
C GLY A 76 -11.15 7.15 -18.95
N ASP A 77 -12.22 6.87 -19.68
CA ASP A 77 -12.90 7.83 -20.56
C ASP A 77 -13.79 8.84 -19.81
N ALA A 78 -13.63 8.98 -18.50
CA ALA A 78 -14.42 9.89 -17.67
C ALA A 78 -14.15 11.35 -18.03
N THR A 79 -14.76 11.84 -19.10
CA THR A 79 -14.69 13.22 -19.56
C THR A 79 -15.75 14.12 -18.94
N SER A 80 -16.72 13.55 -18.23
CA SER A 80 -17.81 14.22 -17.53
C SER A 80 -17.66 14.13 -16.01
N GLY A 81 -18.49 14.85 -15.28
CA GLY A 81 -18.52 14.79 -13.82
C GLY A 81 -18.88 13.39 -13.29
N ARG A 82 -18.45 13.08 -12.08
CA ARG A 82 -18.76 11.83 -11.38
C ARG A 82 -20.25 11.79 -10.98
N PRO A 83 -20.99 10.69 -11.28
CA PRO A 83 -22.38 10.54 -10.83
C PRO A 83 -22.47 10.56 -9.30
N GLN A 84 -23.56 11.14 -8.74
CA GLN A 84 -23.78 11.20 -7.30
C GLN A 84 -23.82 9.81 -6.64
N SER A 85 -24.33 8.80 -7.34
CA SER A 85 -24.34 7.41 -6.87
C SER A 85 -22.93 6.87 -6.62
N VAL A 86 -21.98 7.22 -7.49
CA VAL A 86 -20.55 6.82 -7.33
C VAL A 86 -19.92 7.55 -6.15
N SER A 87 -20.22 8.84 -5.98
CA SER A 87 -19.76 9.59 -4.78
C SER A 87 -20.28 8.95 -3.51
N ARG A 88 -21.56 8.59 -3.47
CA ARG A 88 -22.16 7.90 -2.32
C ARG A 88 -21.50 6.54 -2.05
N ALA A 89 -21.24 5.74 -3.09
CA ALA A 89 -20.55 4.46 -2.93
C ALA A 89 -19.13 4.62 -2.38
N ILE A 90 -18.40 5.67 -2.79
CA ILE A 90 -17.09 6.00 -2.22
C ILE A 90 -17.24 6.34 -0.72
N ASP A 91 -18.21 7.19 -0.36
CA ASP A 91 -18.41 7.63 1.02
C ASP A 91 -18.82 6.47 1.94
N GLU A 92 -19.79 5.64 1.52
CA GLU A 92 -20.27 4.49 2.29
C GLU A 92 -19.14 3.49 2.56
N LEU A 93 -18.35 3.15 1.53
CA LEU A 93 -17.23 2.23 1.67
C LEU A 93 -16.09 2.85 2.50
N THR A 94 -15.87 4.16 2.38
CA THR A 94 -14.91 4.89 3.22
C THR A 94 -15.28 4.81 4.71
N VAL A 95 -16.55 5.02 5.06
CA VAL A 95 -17.05 4.93 6.43
C VAL A 95 -16.87 3.52 6.99
N HIS A 96 -17.22 2.50 6.20
CA HIS A 96 -17.05 1.09 6.58
C HIS A 96 -15.58 0.76 6.88
N LEU A 97 -14.68 1.06 5.93
CA LEU A 97 -13.24 0.78 6.07
C LEU A 97 -12.60 1.61 7.20
N LYS A 98 -13.03 2.86 7.40
CA LYS A 98 -12.55 3.68 8.50
C LYS A 98 -12.93 3.08 9.85
N SER A 99 -14.16 2.57 10.01
CA SER A 99 -14.57 1.87 11.23
C SER A 99 -13.71 0.63 11.48
N ALA A 100 -13.47 -0.19 10.46
CA ALA A 100 -12.61 -1.37 10.56
C ALA A 100 -11.15 -1.03 10.90
N LEU A 101 -10.63 0.10 10.39
CA LEU A 101 -9.30 0.60 10.74
C LEU A 101 -9.23 1.12 12.18
N TYR A 102 -10.27 1.77 12.70
CA TYR A 102 -10.35 2.15 14.12
C TYR A 102 -10.32 0.91 15.03
N ASP A 103 -11.07 -0.14 14.66
CA ASP A 103 -11.04 -1.41 15.38
C ASP A 103 -9.64 -2.07 15.30
N PHE A 104 -8.97 -2.00 14.16
CA PHE A 104 -7.60 -2.49 13.99
C PHE A 104 -6.61 -1.78 14.90
N VAL A 105 -6.67 -0.44 14.94
CA VAL A 105 -5.81 0.36 15.83
C VAL A 105 -6.06 0.03 17.30
N ARG A 106 -7.33 -0.04 17.71
CA ARG A 106 -7.74 -0.31 19.09
C ARG A 106 -7.37 -1.72 19.55
N ASP A 107 -7.74 -2.73 18.75
CA ASP A 107 -7.64 -4.13 19.17
C ASP A 107 -6.18 -4.62 19.23
N PHE A 108 -5.31 -4.02 18.42
CA PHE A 108 -3.88 -4.27 18.46
C PHE A 108 -3.07 -3.20 19.21
N ASP A 109 -3.72 -2.19 19.80
CA ASP A 109 -3.07 -1.09 20.52
C ASP A 109 -1.90 -0.48 19.75
N LEU A 110 -2.17 -0.05 18.50
CA LEU A 110 -1.14 0.37 17.57
C LEU A 110 -0.60 1.77 17.87
N ASP A 111 0.73 1.90 17.79
CA ASP A 111 1.44 3.18 17.96
C ASP A 111 1.63 3.93 16.63
N LEU A 112 1.65 3.21 15.49
CA LEU A 112 1.99 3.73 14.16
C LEU A 112 1.25 2.93 13.09
N LEU A 113 0.76 3.61 12.07
CA LEU A 113 0.32 2.97 10.82
C LEU A 113 1.38 3.11 9.74
N LEU A 114 1.57 2.02 8.98
CA LEU A 114 2.47 1.96 7.83
C LEU A 114 1.68 1.50 6.59
N PRO A 115 1.03 2.46 5.89
CA PRO A 115 0.37 2.16 4.61
C PRO A 115 1.40 1.83 3.53
N GLU A 116 1.33 0.58 3.03
CA GLU A 116 2.13 0.09 1.93
C GLU A 116 1.42 0.34 0.61
N ASN A 117 1.88 1.33 -0.11
CA ASN A 117 1.34 1.79 -1.39
C ASN A 117 -0.16 2.20 -1.37
N ALA A 118 -0.84 2.11 -0.23
CA ALA A 118 -2.27 2.36 -0.10
C ALA A 118 -2.63 3.86 -0.12
N LEU A 119 -1.67 4.75 0.15
CA LEU A 119 -1.78 6.21 0.04
C LEU A 119 -1.00 6.76 -1.16
N THR A 120 -0.72 5.93 -2.14
CA THR A 120 0.16 6.23 -3.26
C THR A 120 -0.61 6.28 -4.56
N ILE A 121 -0.98 5.14 -5.09
CA ILE A 121 -1.77 5.04 -6.32
C ILE A 121 -3.25 4.81 -5.98
N PRO A 122 -4.17 5.52 -6.65
CA PRO A 122 -5.57 5.51 -6.29
C PRO A 122 -6.30 4.25 -6.82
N MET A 123 -5.72 3.06 -6.59
CA MET A 123 -6.36 1.78 -6.91
C MET A 123 -7.58 1.49 -6.03
N HIS A 124 -7.63 2.13 -4.86
CA HIS A 124 -8.69 1.95 -3.89
C HIS A 124 -9.00 3.29 -3.20
N LEU A 125 -9.80 4.12 -3.87
CA LEU A 125 -10.15 5.46 -3.38
C LEU A 125 -10.71 5.46 -1.95
N PRO A 126 -11.70 4.59 -1.60
CA PRO A 126 -12.25 4.54 -0.25
C PRO A 126 -11.22 4.19 0.84
N LEU A 127 -10.29 3.27 0.58
CA LEU A 127 -9.27 2.91 1.58
C LEU A 127 -8.30 4.07 1.83
N GLY A 128 -7.85 4.75 0.77
CA GLY A 128 -7.00 5.94 0.91
C GLY A 128 -7.67 7.05 1.72
N LEU A 129 -8.95 7.32 1.46
CA LEU A 129 -9.75 8.26 2.26
C LEU A 129 -9.90 7.80 3.71
N ALA A 130 -10.21 6.53 3.94
CA ALA A 130 -10.39 5.97 5.27
C ALA A 130 -9.13 6.12 6.14
N ILE A 131 -7.96 5.79 5.59
CA ILE A 131 -6.67 5.95 6.27
C ILE A 131 -6.40 7.44 6.55
N THR A 132 -6.64 8.30 5.57
CA THR A 132 -6.42 9.75 5.68
C THR A 132 -7.32 10.38 6.75
N GLN A 133 -8.61 10.04 6.76
CA GLN A 133 -9.56 10.53 7.75
C GLN A 133 -9.23 10.02 9.15
N LEU A 134 -8.93 8.72 9.31
CA LEU A 134 -8.51 8.16 10.59
C LEU A 134 -7.25 8.87 11.12
N ALA A 135 -6.25 9.09 10.27
CA ALA A 135 -5.02 9.80 10.67
C ALA A 135 -5.33 11.24 11.12
N ALA A 136 -6.20 11.94 10.40
CA ALA A 136 -6.61 13.32 10.75
C ALA A 136 -7.41 13.39 12.05
N GLU A 137 -8.30 12.43 12.28
CA GLU A 137 -9.21 12.40 13.44
C GLU A 137 -8.52 11.93 14.73
N SER A 138 -7.68 10.90 14.63
CA SER A 138 -7.03 10.28 15.80
C SER A 138 -5.67 10.89 16.16
N GLY A 139 -5.01 11.54 15.17
CA GLY A 139 -3.64 12.01 15.34
C GLY A 139 -2.58 10.88 15.34
N ILE A 140 -2.96 9.62 15.09
CA ILE A 140 -2.00 8.51 15.04
C ILE A 140 -0.90 8.80 14.03
N PRO A 141 0.39 8.58 14.36
CA PRO A 141 1.46 8.71 13.40
C PRO A 141 1.29 7.77 12.20
N VAL A 142 1.59 8.25 11.00
CA VAL A 142 1.57 7.46 9.77
C VAL A 142 2.89 7.61 9.04
N LEU A 143 3.50 6.49 8.66
CA LEU A 143 4.61 6.43 7.72
C LEU A 143 4.10 5.82 6.40
N ALA A 144 3.75 6.65 5.43
CA ALA A 144 3.27 6.21 4.12
C ALA A 144 4.46 5.80 3.24
N HIS A 145 4.53 4.53 2.86
CA HIS A 145 5.55 4.00 1.98
C HIS A 145 5.04 3.94 0.52
N HIS A 146 5.79 4.59 -0.38
CA HIS A 146 5.40 4.84 -1.76
C HIS A 146 6.30 4.07 -2.72
N HIS A 147 5.71 3.16 -3.50
CA HIS A 147 6.39 2.46 -4.59
C HIS A 147 6.19 3.20 -5.93
N ASP A 148 5.03 3.82 -6.11
CA ASP A 148 4.66 4.63 -7.27
C ASP A 148 4.03 5.94 -6.79
N LEU A 149 3.72 6.85 -7.72
CA LEU A 149 2.92 8.04 -7.43
C LEU A 149 1.75 8.14 -8.42
N PRO A 150 0.62 8.79 -8.07
CA PRO A 150 -0.58 8.79 -8.91
C PRO A 150 -0.30 9.27 -10.34
N TRP A 151 0.55 10.27 -10.46
CA TRP A 151 0.93 10.88 -11.74
C TRP A 151 1.96 10.08 -12.55
N GLU A 152 2.49 8.98 -12.03
CA GLU A 152 3.41 8.08 -12.73
C GLU A 152 2.66 6.96 -13.48
N ARG A 153 1.35 6.81 -13.22
CA ARG A 153 0.53 5.75 -13.81
C ARG A 153 -0.54 6.34 -14.74
N GLN A 154 -0.35 6.18 -16.04
CA GLN A 154 -1.20 6.73 -17.09
C GLN A 154 -2.69 6.47 -16.86
N ARG A 155 -3.07 5.29 -16.38
CA ARG A 155 -4.46 4.90 -16.12
C ARG A 155 -5.21 5.77 -15.10
N PHE A 156 -4.49 6.55 -14.28
CA PHE A 156 -5.08 7.41 -13.26
C PHE A 156 -5.09 8.90 -13.63
N LEU A 157 -4.45 9.26 -14.75
CA LEU A 157 -4.31 10.68 -15.15
C LEU A 157 -5.65 11.28 -15.60
N VAL A 158 -6.48 10.48 -16.28
CA VAL A 158 -7.84 10.91 -16.66
C VAL A 158 -8.82 10.31 -15.68
N ASN A 159 -9.46 11.15 -14.90
CA ASN A 159 -10.37 10.71 -13.85
C ASN A 159 -11.40 11.79 -13.47
N SER A 160 -12.51 11.36 -12.85
CA SER A 160 -13.53 12.22 -12.27
C SER A 160 -13.48 12.33 -10.74
N ALA A 161 -12.34 11.93 -10.12
CA ALA A 161 -12.13 11.92 -8.66
C ALA A 161 -10.91 12.73 -8.21
N ALA A 162 -10.56 13.80 -8.92
CA ALA A 162 -9.41 14.64 -8.58
C ALA A 162 -9.48 15.23 -7.17
N ASP A 163 -10.68 15.49 -6.66
CA ASP A 163 -10.96 15.91 -5.29
C ASP A 163 -10.49 14.87 -4.27
N VAL A 164 -10.86 13.61 -4.45
CA VAL A 164 -10.47 12.47 -3.60
C VAL A 164 -8.98 12.20 -3.70
N ILE A 165 -8.44 12.18 -4.93
CA ILE A 165 -7.02 11.91 -5.18
C ILE A 165 -6.16 12.98 -4.51
N SER A 166 -6.53 14.25 -4.64
CA SER A 166 -5.81 15.36 -4.03
C SER A 166 -5.83 15.33 -2.49
N ALA A 167 -6.87 14.75 -1.90
CA ALA A 167 -6.99 14.64 -0.46
C ALA A 167 -6.16 13.51 0.15
N ALA A 168 -6.00 12.38 -0.55
CA ALA A 168 -5.50 11.14 0.03
C ALA A 168 -4.30 10.49 -0.68
N PHE A 169 -3.87 10.95 -1.86
CA PHE A 169 -2.86 10.25 -2.66
C PHE A 169 -1.73 11.14 -3.19
N PRO A 170 -0.71 11.40 -2.37
CA PRO A 170 -0.57 11.20 -0.92
C PRO A 170 -1.17 12.35 -0.10
N PRO A 171 -1.63 12.10 1.13
CA PRO A 171 -2.20 13.13 1.98
C PRO A 171 -1.13 14.07 2.56
N ALA A 172 -1.47 15.34 2.75
CA ALA A 172 -0.57 16.37 3.28
C ALA A 172 -0.83 16.69 4.77
N LEU A 173 -1.08 15.68 5.60
CA LEU A 173 -1.34 15.83 7.04
C LEU A 173 -0.03 15.99 7.85
N PRO A 174 -0.04 16.71 8.99
CA PRO A 174 1.16 16.97 9.79
C PRO A 174 1.72 15.72 10.48
N ASN A 175 0.88 14.73 10.78
CA ASN A 175 1.24 13.45 11.39
C ASN A 175 1.54 12.34 10.35
N VAL A 176 1.51 12.66 9.05
CA VAL A 176 1.92 11.75 7.98
C VAL A 176 3.33 12.07 7.53
N ARG A 177 4.20 11.07 7.57
CA ARG A 177 5.55 11.09 6.99
C ARG A 177 5.57 10.22 5.74
N HIS A 178 6.44 10.56 4.79
CA HIS A 178 6.53 9.87 3.52
C HIS A 178 7.90 9.19 3.37
N ALA A 179 7.90 7.92 2.99
CA ALA A 179 9.03 7.18 2.47
C ALA A 179 8.78 6.88 0.98
N CYS A 180 9.81 6.93 0.15
CA CYS A 180 9.72 6.62 -1.27
C CYS A 180 10.96 5.87 -1.73
N ILE A 181 10.87 5.14 -2.84
CA ILE A 181 11.91 4.21 -3.27
C ILE A 181 13.05 4.87 -4.06
N ASN A 182 12.90 6.12 -4.51
CA ASN A 182 13.94 6.82 -5.28
C ASN A 182 13.92 8.34 -5.09
N THR A 183 14.99 8.98 -5.54
CA THR A 183 15.19 10.43 -5.42
C THR A 183 14.23 11.24 -6.30
N SER A 184 13.85 10.73 -7.47
CA SER A 184 12.89 11.38 -8.36
C SER A 184 11.53 11.55 -7.68
N GLN A 185 11.03 10.49 -7.03
CA GLN A 185 9.77 10.54 -6.26
C GLN A 185 9.85 11.54 -5.10
N ARG A 186 10.96 11.54 -4.35
CA ARG A 186 11.18 12.55 -3.29
C ARG A 186 11.06 13.98 -3.82
N GLU A 187 11.69 14.27 -4.95
CA GLU A 187 11.64 15.60 -5.56
C GLU A 187 10.22 15.93 -6.05
N GLN A 188 9.51 14.98 -6.63
CA GLN A 188 8.14 15.18 -7.09
C GLN A 188 7.17 15.42 -5.91
N ILE A 189 7.30 14.67 -4.81
CA ILE A 189 6.54 14.91 -3.58
C ILE A 189 6.82 16.33 -3.05
N ALA A 190 8.09 16.73 -3.01
CA ALA A 190 8.46 18.07 -2.54
C ALA A 190 7.85 19.18 -3.41
N ARG A 191 7.95 19.07 -4.74
CA ARG A 191 7.47 20.08 -5.69
C ARG A 191 5.94 20.16 -5.76
N ARG A 192 5.24 19.00 -5.69
CA ARG A 192 3.78 18.94 -5.88
C ARG A 192 3.01 19.14 -4.58
N LEU A 193 3.54 18.65 -3.46
CA LEU A 193 2.83 18.65 -2.18
C LEU A 193 3.47 19.56 -1.12
N GLY A 194 4.66 20.14 -1.39
CA GLY A 194 5.39 20.89 -0.38
C GLY A 194 5.80 20.04 0.83
N ARG A 195 6.00 18.74 0.65
CA ARG A 195 6.36 17.79 1.70
C ARG A 195 7.71 17.14 1.44
N THR A 196 8.39 16.76 2.52
CA THR A 196 9.64 15.98 2.41
C THR A 196 9.33 14.50 2.47
N ALA A 197 10.09 13.69 1.73
CA ALA A 197 10.07 12.24 1.82
C ALA A 197 11.47 11.69 2.11
N ARG A 198 11.55 10.61 2.89
CA ARG A 198 12.78 9.84 3.06
C ARG A 198 12.93 8.86 1.90
N VAL A 199 14.09 8.82 1.28
CA VAL A 199 14.38 7.79 0.27
C VAL A 199 14.83 6.52 0.99
N ILE A 200 14.11 5.43 0.77
CA ILE A 200 14.42 4.07 1.23
C ILE A 200 14.22 3.17 0.00
N PRO A 201 15.30 2.87 -0.73
CA PRO A 201 15.19 2.05 -1.95
C PRO A 201 14.79 0.61 -1.64
N ASN A 202 14.04 -0.01 -2.53
CA ASN A 202 13.86 -1.45 -2.52
C ASN A 202 15.22 -2.11 -2.80
N VAL A 203 15.61 -3.06 -1.96
CA VAL A 203 16.89 -3.74 -2.07
C VAL A 203 16.71 -5.25 -2.19
N MET A 204 17.68 -5.89 -2.82
CA MET A 204 17.81 -7.35 -2.84
C MET A 204 18.65 -7.79 -1.65
N ASP A 205 18.34 -8.94 -1.07
CA ASP A 205 19.19 -9.60 -0.10
C ASP A 205 20.30 -10.37 -0.84
N PHE A 206 21.43 -9.72 -1.04
CA PHE A 206 22.60 -10.30 -1.72
C PHE A 206 23.41 -11.24 -0.82
N GLU A 207 23.22 -11.17 0.48
CA GLU A 207 23.88 -12.06 1.46
C GLU A 207 23.20 -13.43 1.50
N ASN A 208 21.87 -13.46 1.28
CA ASN A 208 21.06 -14.66 1.21
C ASN A 208 20.36 -14.76 -0.15
N PRO A 209 21.10 -15.05 -1.24
CA PRO A 209 20.51 -15.13 -2.56
C PRO A 209 19.46 -16.27 -2.64
N PRO A 210 18.51 -16.20 -3.57
CA PRO A 210 17.56 -17.28 -3.78
C PRO A 210 18.27 -18.63 -3.93
N PRO A 211 17.68 -19.73 -3.44
CA PRO A 211 18.27 -21.06 -3.62
C PRO A 211 18.54 -21.35 -5.10
N ALA A 212 19.55 -22.16 -5.34
CA ALA A 212 19.83 -22.62 -6.71
C ALA A 212 18.56 -23.25 -7.35
N PRO A 213 18.42 -23.17 -8.69
CA PRO A 213 17.27 -23.75 -9.37
C PRO A 213 17.04 -25.21 -8.93
N ASP A 214 15.81 -25.50 -8.53
CA ASP A 214 15.38 -26.84 -8.16
C ASP A 214 14.92 -27.65 -9.40
N ALA A 215 14.49 -28.88 -9.18
CA ALA A 215 14.01 -29.75 -10.26
C ALA A 215 12.78 -29.16 -11.00
N VAL A 216 11.95 -28.37 -10.32
CA VAL A 216 10.78 -27.69 -10.91
C VAL A 216 11.25 -26.59 -11.86
N THR A 217 12.20 -25.78 -11.44
CA THR A 217 12.77 -24.69 -12.25
C THR A 217 13.55 -25.25 -13.47
N ALA A 218 14.27 -26.38 -13.31
CA ALA A 218 14.93 -27.07 -14.41
C ALA A 218 13.89 -27.63 -15.39
N GLY A 219 12.80 -28.21 -14.92
CA GLY A 219 11.69 -28.70 -15.75
C GLY A 219 11.03 -27.57 -16.56
N LEU A 220 10.82 -26.40 -15.97
CA LEU A 220 10.22 -25.25 -16.63
C LEU A 220 11.01 -24.80 -17.89
N ARG A 221 12.35 -24.80 -17.85
CA ARG A 221 13.15 -24.47 -19.02
C ARG A 221 12.93 -25.48 -20.19
N ALA A 222 12.87 -26.76 -19.84
CA ALA A 222 12.60 -27.81 -20.81
C ALA A 222 11.18 -27.70 -21.38
N ASP A 223 10.19 -27.42 -20.55
CA ASP A 223 8.79 -27.24 -20.97
C ASP A 223 8.61 -26.04 -21.89
N LEU A 224 9.42 -24.99 -21.70
CA LEU A 224 9.44 -23.79 -22.54
C LEU A 224 10.34 -23.94 -23.78
N GLY A 225 11.04 -25.06 -23.92
CA GLY A 225 11.94 -25.32 -25.03
C GLY A 225 13.19 -24.42 -25.07
N LEU A 226 13.62 -23.90 -23.91
CA LEU A 226 14.78 -23.02 -23.79
C LEU A 226 16.09 -23.81 -23.75
N ALA A 227 17.06 -23.42 -24.56
CA ALA A 227 18.43 -23.93 -24.47
C ALA A 227 19.13 -23.46 -23.19
N GLU A 228 20.25 -24.13 -22.80
CA GLU A 228 20.96 -23.81 -21.54
C GLU A 228 21.52 -22.38 -21.53
N ASP A 229 21.88 -21.83 -22.67
CA ASP A 229 22.45 -20.49 -22.86
C ASP A 229 21.40 -19.40 -23.19
N GLU A 230 20.14 -19.76 -23.36
CA GLU A 230 19.06 -18.79 -23.58
C GLU A 230 18.63 -18.12 -22.29
N LEU A 231 18.50 -16.79 -22.36
CA LEU A 231 17.91 -16.01 -21.25
C LEU A 231 16.39 -15.98 -21.40
N PHE A 232 15.71 -16.30 -20.33
CA PHE A 232 14.27 -16.07 -20.20
C PHE A 232 14.06 -14.65 -19.64
N VAL A 233 13.51 -13.76 -20.46
CA VAL A 233 13.27 -12.35 -20.13
C VAL A 233 11.77 -12.08 -20.08
#